data_c330d1b6fe74fc96005023edd3d6b39b
#
_entry.id   c330d1b6fe74fc96005023edd3d6b39b
#
_cell.length_a   1.000
_cell.length_b   1.000
_cell.length_c   1.000
_cell.angle_alpha   90.00
_cell.angle_beta   90.00
_cell.angle_gamma   90.00
#
_symmetry.space_group_name_H-M   'P 1'
#
loop_
_entity.id
_entity.type
_entity.pdbx_description
1 polymer ?
#
loop_
_entity_poly.entity_id
_entity_poly.type
_entity_poly.pdbx_seq_one_letter_code
_entity_poly.pdbx_strand_id
1 'polypeptide(L)'
;GIIVWQDMPSGDRNPEWQNRKYFEGTEKKRSAVSEACYRKEWKEIMDCLYSYPCIGTWVPFNEAWGQFKTPEIAEWTKEYDPTRLVNPASGGNHYTCGDMLDLHNYPAPEMYLYDAQRANVLGEYGGIGWVVKNHIWEPDRNWGYIQFNSSKEVTDEYIKYTDMLYDLIIRGFSAAVYTQTTDVEVEVNGLMTYDRKVIKVDEKRVREANA
;
A
#
# COMPACT_ATOMS: atom_id res chain seq x y z
N GLY A 1 14.12 12.57 6.75
CA GLY A 1 12.72 12.39 7.04
C GLY A 1 12.11 11.24 6.26
N ILE A 2 10.94 10.83 6.67
CA ILE A 2 10.14 9.80 5.98
C ILE A 2 8.96 10.53 5.34
N ILE A 3 8.65 10.19 4.08
CA ILE A 3 7.42 10.63 3.42
C ILE A 3 6.33 9.61 3.77
N VAL A 4 5.19 10.10 4.20
CA VAL A 4 4.03 9.27 4.61
C VAL A 4 2.94 9.36 3.54
N TRP A 5 2.41 8.21 3.16
CA TRP A 5 1.12 8.09 2.47
C TRP A 5 0.09 7.68 3.50
N GLN A 6 -0.93 8.50 3.68
CA GLN A 6 -1.92 8.32 4.73
C GLN A 6 -3.20 7.75 4.17
N ASP A 7 -3.50 6.53 4.56
CA ASP A 7 -4.74 5.86 4.20
C ASP A 7 -5.92 6.29 5.08
N MET A 8 -7.09 6.33 4.47
CA MET A 8 -8.35 6.23 5.19
C MET A 8 -8.56 4.77 5.63
N PRO A 9 -8.82 4.49 6.91
CA PRO A 9 -9.16 3.14 7.34
C PRO A 9 -10.35 2.58 6.56
N SER A 10 -10.18 1.36 6.04
CA SER A 10 -11.20 0.70 5.22
C SER A 10 -12.44 0.34 6.03
N GLY A 11 -13.60 0.42 5.38
CA GLY A 11 -14.88 0.07 5.99
C GLY A 11 -15.93 -0.30 4.96
N ASP A 12 -17.06 -0.90 5.43
CA ASP A 12 -18.12 -1.43 4.58
C ASP A 12 -17.68 -2.68 3.77
N ARG A 13 -18.50 -3.12 2.83
CA ARG A 13 -18.23 -4.30 1.99
C ARG A 13 -17.57 -3.90 0.68
N ASN A 14 -16.76 -4.81 0.15
CA ASN A 14 -16.09 -4.57 -1.13
C ASN A 14 -17.06 -4.68 -2.31
N PRO A 15 -16.90 -3.82 -3.33
CA PRO A 15 -17.34 -4.13 -4.68
C PRO A 15 -16.48 -5.24 -5.29
N GLU A 16 -16.77 -5.61 -6.54
CA GLU A 16 -15.87 -6.48 -7.31
C GLU A 16 -14.50 -5.81 -7.48
N TRP A 17 -13.42 -6.53 -7.13
CA TRP A 17 -12.05 -6.03 -7.21
C TRP A 17 -11.38 -6.43 -8.52
N GLN A 18 -10.86 -5.45 -9.26
CA GLN A 18 -10.17 -5.66 -10.55
C GLN A 18 -8.89 -4.82 -10.63
N ASN A 19 -7.81 -5.32 -10.06
CA ASN A 19 -6.55 -4.58 -9.92
C ASN A 19 -5.66 -4.51 -11.17
N ARG A 20 -5.98 -5.26 -12.26
CA ARG A 20 -5.12 -5.36 -13.46
C ARG A 20 -5.61 -4.59 -14.67
N LYS A 21 -6.61 -3.75 -14.52
CA LYS A 21 -7.16 -2.91 -15.60
C LYS A 21 -7.90 -1.70 -15.02
N TYR A 22 -8.21 -0.74 -15.88
CA TYR A 22 -9.14 0.32 -15.50
C TYR A 22 -10.53 -0.27 -15.23
N PHE A 23 -11.12 0.17 -14.14
CA PHE A 23 -12.41 -0.32 -13.69
C PHE A 23 -13.54 0.46 -14.37
N GLU A 24 -14.49 -0.27 -14.94
CA GLU A 24 -15.69 0.28 -15.59
C GLU A 24 -16.97 -0.23 -14.90
N GLY A 25 -16.84 -1.01 -13.83
CA GLY A 25 -17.94 -1.61 -13.10
C GLY A 25 -18.63 -0.67 -12.12
N THR A 26 -19.58 -1.23 -11.35
CA THR A 26 -20.25 -0.53 -10.26
C THR A 26 -19.44 -0.55 -8.98
N GLU A 27 -19.25 0.60 -8.40
CA GLU A 27 -18.69 0.76 -7.06
C GLU A 27 -19.70 0.35 -5.97
N LYS A 28 -19.23 0.30 -4.73
CA LYS A 28 -20.07 0.05 -3.57
C LYS A 28 -21.14 1.15 -3.45
N LYS A 29 -22.39 0.74 -3.33
CA LYS A 29 -23.47 1.62 -2.93
C LYS A 29 -23.53 1.69 -1.41
N ARG A 30 -22.96 2.72 -0.83
CA ARG A 30 -23.08 2.97 0.61
C ARG A 30 -24.47 3.52 0.93
N SER A 31 -24.98 3.21 2.12
CA SER A 31 -26.13 3.95 2.66
C SER A 31 -25.76 5.40 2.92
N ALA A 32 -26.73 6.31 2.99
CA ALA A 32 -26.46 7.71 3.30
C ALA A 32 -25.74 7.88 4.64
N VAL A 33 -26.03 7.04 5.62
CA VAL A 33 -25.36 7.04 6.93
C VAL A 33 -23.92 6.59 6.80
N SER A 34 -23.64 5.51 6.06
CA SER A 34 -22.26 5.01 5.84
C SER A 34 -21.42 6.03 5.06
N GLU A 35 -21.97 6.67 4.03
CA GLU A 35 -21.28 7.72 3.29
C GLU A 35 -21.01 8.94 4.16
N ALA A 36 -21.98 9.41 4.93
CA ALA A 36 -21.80 10.55 5.83
C ALA A 36 -20.74 10.28 6.91
N CYS A 37 -20.71 9.05 7.47
CA CYS A 37 -19.69 8.60 8.40
C CYS A 37 -18.29 8.65 7.76
N TYR A 38 -18.14 8.05 6.58
CA TYR A 38 -16.88 8.05 5.83
C TYR A 38 -16.35 9.47 5.60
N ARG A 39 -17.21 10.37 5.07
CA ARG A 39 -16.80 11.75 4.76
C ARG A 39 -16.42 12.52 6.01
N LYS A 40 -17.14 12.32 7.12
CA LYS A 40 -16.81 12.92 8.40
C LYS A 40 -15.45 12.45 8.90
N GLU A 41 -15.23 11.14 8.97
CA GLU A 41 -13.99 10.55 9.48
C GLU A 41 -12.78 10.92 8.60
N TRP A 42 -12.93 10.84 7.26
CA TRP A 42 -11.85 11.22 6.34
C TRP A 42 -11.46 12.69 6.49
N LYS A 43 -12.45 13.57 6.61
CA LYS A 43 -12.20 14.98 6.90
C LYS A 43 -11.48 15.18 8.24
N GLU A 44 -11.93 14.51 9.29
CA GLU A 44 -11.31 14.60 10.63
C GLU A 44 -9.86 14.08 10.64
N ILE A 45 -9.55 13.04 9.88
CA ILE A 45 -8.18 12.56 9.67
C ILE A 45 -7.34 13.64 8.99
N MET A 46 -7.81 14.21 7.89
CA MET A 46 -7.10 15.29 7.20
C MET A 46 -6.89 16.50 8.10
N ASP A 47 -7.90 16.93 8.84
CA ASP A 47 -7.80 18.05 9.80
C ASP A 47 -6.75 17.79 10.89
N CYS A 48 -6.80 16.61 11.49
CA CYS A 48 -5.88 16.20 12.56
C CYS A 48 -4.42 16.15 12.09
N LEU A 49 -4.21 15.68 10.87
CA LEU A 49 -2.88 15.43 10.31
C LEU A 49 -2.37 16.55 9.39
N TYR A 50 -3.16 17.57 9.14
CA TYR A 50 -2.86 18.64 8.19
C TYR A 50 -1.50 19.32 8.42
N SER A 51 -1.14 19.55 9.67
CA SER A 51 0.10 20.24 10.06
C SER A 51 1.37 19.39 9.97
N TYR A 52 1.27 18.10 9.63
CA TYR A 52 2.42 17.21 9.50
C TYR A 52 3.01 17.27 8.07
N PRO A 53 4.17 17.93 7.87
CA PRO A 53 4.73 18.11 6.52
C PRO A 53 5.29 16.82 5.91
N CYS A 54 5.42 15.75 6.68
CA CYS A 54 5.85 14.45 6.19
C CYS A 54 4.78 13.72 5.38
N ILE A 55 3.49 14.09 5.54
CA ILE A 55 2.43 13.51 4.73
C ILE A 55 2.50 14.10 3.33
N GLY A 56 2.83 13.28 2.35
CA GLY A 56 2.93 13.65 0.95
C GLY A 56 1.70 13.28 0.12
N THR A 57 0.96 12.29 0.59
CA THR A 57 -0.15 11.71 -0.19
C THR A 57 -1.32 11.32 0.72
N TRP A 58 -2.53 11.63 0.29
CA TRP A 58 -3.78 11.15 0.84
C TRP A 58 -4.28 9.96 0.04
N VAL A 59 -4.70 8.88 0.71
CA VAL A 59 -5.14 7.62 0.10
C VAL A 59 -6.55 7.27 0.59
N PRO A 60 -7.61 7.68 -0.11
CA PRO A 60 -8.99 7.45 0.33
C PRO A 60 -9.42 5.98 0.28
N PHE A 61 -8.85 5.16 -0.61
CA PHE A 61 -9.25 3.75 -0.73
C PHE A 61 -8.05 2.83 -0.96
N ASN A 62 -8.07 1.66 -0.31
CA ASN A 62 -7.15 0.57 -0.47
C ASN A 62 -7.87 -0.70 -0.97
N GLU A 63 -7.36 -1.32 -2.04
CA GLU A 63 -7.75 -2.63 -2.57
C GLU A 63 -9.27 -2.84 -2.74
N ALA A 64 -9.97 -1.81 -3.19
CA ALA A 64 -11.43 -1.78 -3.36
C ALA A 64 -12.24 -1.92 -2.06
N TRP A 65 -11.59 -1.92 -0.88
CA TRP A 65 -12.28 -2.07 0.41
C TRP A 65 -13.23 -0.90 0.67
N GLY A 66 -14.55 -1.18 0.54
CA GLY A 66 -15.59 -0.17 0.70
C GLY A 66 -15.54 0.97 -0.32
N GLN A 67 -14.83 0.79 -1.44
CA GLN A 67 -14.61 1.80 -2.48
C GLN A 67 -15.93 2.25 -3.10
N PHE A 68 -16.15 3.56 -3.16
CA PHE A 68 -17.37 4.17 -3.70
C PHE A 68 -17.08 5.57 -4.22
N LYS A 69 -17.77 5.98 -5.28
CA LYS A 69 -17.68 7.33 -5.86
C LYS A 69 -16.23 7.83 -5.98
N THR A 70 -15.32 6.95 -6.41
CA THR A 70 -13.88 7.20 -6.36
C THR A 70 -13.47 8.52 -7.00
N PRO A 71 -13.92 8.90 -8.22
CA PRO A 71 -13.58 10.19 -8.79
C PRO A 71 -14.03 11.38 -7.94
N GLU A 72 -15.27 11.35 -7.42
CA GLU A 72 -15.83 12.41 -6.56
C GLU A 72 -15.05 12.53 -5.25
N ILE A 73 -14.72 11.40 -4.60
CA ILE A 73 -13.96 11.40 -3.35
C ILE A 73 -12.52 11.88 -3.57
N ALA A 74 -11.89 11.48 -4.66
CA ALA A 74 -10.54 11.94 -4.99
C ALA A 74 -10.50 13.45 -5.26
N GLU A 75 -11.45 13.98 -6.02
CA GLU A 75 -11.59 15.40 -6.30
C GLU A 75 -11.85 16.19 -5.02
N TRP A 76 -12.81 15.77 -4.20
CA TRP A 76 -13.07 16.38 -2.91
C TRP A 76 -11.86 16.38 -1.98
N THR A 77 -11.10 15.27 -1.93
CA THR A 77 -9.86 15.19 -1.14
C THR A 77 -8.83 16.21 -1.63
N LYS A 78 -8.68 16.34 -2.97
CA LYS A 78 -7.75 17.30 -3.59
C LYS A 78 -8.17 18.75 -3.38
N GLU A 79 -9.46 19.03 -3.47
CA GLU A 79 -9.99 20.37 -3.18
C GLU A 79 -9.82 20.75 -1.72
N TYR A 80 -9.99 19.79 -0.81
CA TYR A 80 -9.83 19.98 0.62
C TYR A 80 -8.37 20.28 1.01
N ASP A 81 -7.42 19.55 0.44
CA ASP A 81 -5.98 19.79 0.61
C ASP A 81 -5.25 19.77 -0.75
N PRO A 82 -5.18 20.92 -1.43
CA PRO A 82 -4.51 21.03 -2.73
C PRO A 82 -2.98 20.93 -2.64
N THR A 83 -2.42 20.92 -1.43
CA THR A 83 -0.97 20.93 -1.23
C THR A 83 -0.34 19.54 -1.30
N ARG A 84 -1.14 18.48 -1.20
CA ARG A 84 -0.70 17.08 -1.21
C ARG A 84 -1.21 16.33 -2.43
N LEU A 85 -0.55 15.23 -2.73
CA LEU A 85 -1.00 14.32 -3.77
C LEU A 85 -2.18 13.48 -3.29
N VAL A 86 -2.99 13.01 -4.25
CA VAL A 86 -4.08 12.07 -4.00
C VAL A 86 -3.86 10.80 -4.79
N ASN A 87 -3.73 9.69 -4.06
CA ASN A 87 -3.74 8.34 -4.59
C ASN A 87 -5.17 7.79 -4.46
N PRO A 88 -5.98 7.80 -5.53
CA PRO A 88 -7.43 7.66 -5.40
C PRO A 88 -7.87 6.25 -4.98
N ALA A 89 -7.09 5.22 -5.36
CA ALA A 89 -7.42 3.82 -5.12
C ALA A 89 -6.13 2.99 -5.15
N SER A 90 -5.45 2.90 -4.02
CA SER A 90 -4.22 2.14 -3.86
C SER A 90 -4.48 0.65 -4.13
N GLY A 91 -3.87 0.10 -5.20
CA GLY A 91 -4.02 -1.31 -5.60
C GLY A 91 -5.45 -1.77 -5.92
N GLY A 92 -6.43 -0.87 -5.92
CA GLY A 92 -7.84 -1.21 -6.10
C GLY A 92 -8.38 -0.75 -7.45
N ASN A 93 -9.72 -0.84 -7.61
CA ASN A 93 -10.43 -0.47 -8.84
C ASN A 93 -9.98 0.89 -9.38
N HIS A 94 -9.18 0.90 -10.45
CA HIS A 94 -8.49 2.07 -10.96
C HIS A 94 -9.39 2.94 -11.83
N TYR A 95 -9.49 4.21 -11.48
CA TYR A 95 -10.17 5.23 -12.27
C TYR A 95 -9.17 6.26 -12.80
N THR A 96 -9.53 6.99 -13.85
CA THR A 96 -8.71 8.07 -14.42
C THR A 96 -8.90 9.37 -13.62
N CYS A 97 -8.53 9.35 -12.34
CA CYS A 97 -8.61 10.47 -11.41
C CYS A 97 -7.43 10.45 -10.42
N GLY A 98 -7.27 11.53 -9.67
CA GLY A 98 -6.16 11.71 -8.74
C GLY A 98 -4.82 11.93 -9.41
N ASP A 99 -3.74 11.91 -8.63
CA ASP A 99 -2.38 12.22 -9.07
C ASP A 99 -1.54 10.97 -9.38
N MET A 100 -2.01 9.79 -8.98
CA MET A 100 -1.27 8.53 -9.09
C MET A 100 -2.11 7.41 -9.70
N LEU A 101 -1.43 6.50 -10.40
CA LEU A 101 -1.89 5.14 -10.66
C LEU A 101 -1.06 4.22 -9.78
N ASP A 102 -1.69 3.62 -8.78
CA ASP A 102 -1.03 2.81 -7.78
C ASP A 102 -1.37 1.33 -7.93
N LEU A 103 -0.36 0.53 -8.21
CA LEU A 103 -0.48 -0.92 -8.38
C LEU A 103 -0.06 -1.65 -7.10
N HIS A 104 -0.74 -2.76 -6.81
CA HIS A 104 -0.29 -3.75 -5.85
C HIS A 104 0.03 -5.04 -6.58
N ASN A 105 1.22 -5.59 -6.35
CA ASN A 105 1.59 -6.86 -6.92
C ASN A 105 2.45 -7.69 -5.96
N TYR A 106 2.01 -8.91 -5.71
CA TYR A 106 2.68 -9.85 -4.81
C TYR A 106 3.05 -11.16 -5.51
N PRO A 107 4.18 -11.77 -5.12
CA PRO A 107 5.18 -11.22 -4.19
C PRO A 107 6.16 -10.26 -4.88
N ALA A 108 6.49 -10.46 -6.15
CA ALA A 108 7.49 -9.67 -6.87
C ALA A 108 6.93 -8.34 -7.39
N PRO A 109 7.74 -7.28 -7.46
CA PRO A 109 7.34 -6.03 -8.09
C PRO A 109 7.09 -6.25 -9.59
N GLU A 110 5.94 -5.78 -10.08
CA GLU A 110 5.54 -5.91 -11.50
C GLU A 110 4.73 -4.68 -11.94
N MET A 111 4.92 -4.28 -13.20
CA MET A 111 4.16 -3.23 -13.86
C MET A 111 3.24 -3.86 -14.92
N TYR A 112 1.95 -3.94 -14.64
CA TYR A 112 0.93 -4.53 -15.52
C TYR A 112 -0.09 -3.53 -16.07
N LEU A 113 -0.06 -2.29 -15.59
CA LEU A 113 -0.88 -1.19 -16.07
C LEU A 113 -0.04 0.10 -16.00
N TYR A 114 -0.28 1.02 -16.91
CA TYR A 114 0.48 2.27 -17.02
C TYR A 114 -0.45 3.43 -17.36
N ASP A 115 -0.19 4.59 -16.76
CA ASP A 115 -0.84 5.85 -17.07
C ASP A 115 0.22 6.88 -17.51
N ALA A 116 0.04 7.47 -18.68
CA ALA A 116 0.99 8.44 -19.23
C ALA A 116 0.86 9.85 -18.63
N GLN A 117 -0.19 10.13 -17.87
CA GLN A 117 -0.49 11.47 -17.33
C GLN A 117 -0.31 11.56 -15.81
N ARG A 118 -0.21 10.43 -15.12
CA ARG A 118 -0.09 10.35 -13.65
C ARG A 118 1.20 9.68 -13.24
N ALA A 119 1.60 9.86 -11.98
CA ALA A 119 2.70 9.10 -11.41
C ALA A 119 2.30 7.61 -11.32
N ASN A 120 3.09 6.74 -11.92
CA ASN A 120 2.91 5.30 -11.81
C ASN A 120 3.71 4.81 -10.61
N VAL A 121 3.04 4.17 -9.66
CA VAL A 121 3.64 3.74 -8.40
C VAL A 121 3.24 2.31 -8.06
N LEU A 122 4.04 1.67 -7.24
CA LEU A 122 3.78 0.34 -6.69
C LEU A 122 3.59 0.48 -5.18
N GLY A 123 2.36 0.76 -4.74
CA GLY A 123 2.03 1.05 -3.34
C GLY A 123 2.22 -0.14 -2.42
N GLU A 124 2.15 -1.37 -2.97
CA GLU A 124 2.47 -2.56 -2.22
C GLU A 124 3.13 -3.63 -3.10
N TYR A 125 4.22 -4.22 -2.58
CA TYR A 125 4.88 -5.41 -3.13
C TYR A 125 5.66 -6.13 -2.02
N GLY A 126 6.13 -7.33 -2.28
CA GLY A 126 6.99 -8.09 -1.38
C GLY A 126 6.24 -9.17 -0.64
N GLY A 127 5.83 -8.91 0.59
CA GLY A 127 5.13 -9.92 1.36
C GLY A 127 5.97 -11.16 1.67
N ILE A 128 7.31 -10.97 1.87
CA ILE A 128 8.28 -12.04 2.09
C ILE A 128 8.18 -12.56 3.52
N GLY A 129 7.55 -13.72 3.71
CA GLY A 129 7.27 -14.32 5.00
C GLY A 129 8.40 -15.17 5.56
N TRP A 130 8.59 -15.07 6.85
CA TRP A 130 9.40 -15.99 7.66
C TRP A 130 8.90 -16.01 9.11
N VAL A 131 8.56 -17.19 9.60
CA VAL A 131 8.17 -17.43 11.01
C VAL A 131 9.41 -17.47 11.89
N VAL A 132 9.53 -16.52 12.80
CA VAL A 132 10.58 -16.51 13.82
C VAL A 132 10.04 -17.14 15.10
N LYS A 133 10.59 -18.30 15.48
CA LYS A 133 10.16 -19.06 16.66
C LYS A 133 10.20 -18.17 17.92
N ASN A 134 9.16 -18.25 18.74
CA ASN A 134 8.92 -17.47 19.97
C ASN A 134 8.66 -15.96 19.73
N HIS A 135 8.59 -15.50 18.47
CA HIS A 135 8.28 -14.13 18.09
C HIS A 135 7.17 -14.11 17.05
N ILE A 136 6.16 -14.92 17.24
CA ILE A 136 4.99 -15.05 16.38
C ILE A 136 3.71 -14.79 17.18
N TRP A 137 2.77 -14.07 16.63
CA TRP A 137 1.48 -13.76 17.25
C TRP A 137 0.58 -15.00 17.36
N GLU A 138 0.44 -15.74 16.24
CA GLU A 138 -0.39 -16.94 16.13
C GLU A 138 0.40 -18.07 15.47
N PRO A 139 0.85 -19.07 16.22
CA PRO A 139 1.70 -20.12 15.68
C PRO A 139 1.00 -21.09 14.73
N ASP A 140 -0.31 -21.30 14.89
CA ASP A 140 -1.06 -22.32 14.14
C ASP A 140 -1.66 -21.80 12.83
N ARG A 141 -1.84 -20.49 12.73
CA ARG A 141 -2.42 -19.82 11.55
C ARG A 141 -1.61 -18.59 11.21
N ASN A 142 -0.71 -18.73 10.27
CA ASN A 142 0.08 -17.61 9.78
C ASN A 142 0.31 -17.74 8.29
N TRP A 143 0.61 -16.63 7.64
CA TRP A 143 0.82 -16.58 6.21
C TRP A 143 1.75 -15.43 5.78
N GLY A 144 2.28 -15.55 4.57
CA GLY A 144 2.94 -14.51 3.79
C GLY A 144 2.76 -14.85 2.33
N TYR A 145 2.92 -13.90 1.44
CA TYR A 145 2.73 -14.14 0.00
C TYR A 145 3.75 -15.12 -0.57
N ILE A 146 4.94 -15.13 -0.01
CA ILE A 146 5.97 -16.15 -0.22
C ILE A 146 6.63 -16.46 1.14
N GLN A 147 7.01 -17.70 1.37
CA GLN A 147 7.53 -18.15 2.66
C GLN A 147 8.96 -18.67 2.54
N PHE A 148 9.79 -18.25 3.50
CA PHE A 148 11.18 -18.69 3.67
C PHE A 148 11.45 -19.19 5.09
N ASN A 149 12.67 -19.68 5.36
CA ASN A 149 13.01 -20.32 6.60
C ASN A 149 14.20 -19.67 7.33
N SER A 150 14.77 -18.62 6.78
CA SER A 150 15.93 -17.96 7.36
C SER A 150 16.02 -16.48 7.00
N SER A 151 16.69 -15.70 7.84
CA SER A 151 17.04 -14.31 7.58
C SER A 151 17.80 -14.14 6.27
N LYS A 152 18.69 -15.08 5.94
CA LYS A 152 19.47 -15.04 4.69
C LYS A 152 18.55 -15.10 3.48
N GLU A 153 17.62 -16.04 3.44
CA GLU A 153 16.70 -16.23 2.31
C GLU A 153 15.77 -15.01 2.14
N VAL A 154 15.22 -14.49 3.24
CA VAL A 154 14.40 -13.27 3.23
C VAL A 154 15.19 -12.08 2.68
N THR A 155 16.44 -11.92 3.14
CA THR A 155 17.33 -10.85 2.68
C THR A 155 17.67 -10.99 1.20
N ASP A 156 18.00 -12.19 0.75
CA ASP A 156 18.33 -12.46 -0.64
C ASP A 156 17.16 -12.14 -1.57
N GLU A 157 15.94 -12.52 -1.20
CA GLU A 157 14.73 -12.24 -1.99
C GLU A 157 14.38 -10.74 -1.97
N TYR A 158 14.55 -10.05 -0.83
CA TYR A 158 14.36 -8.61 -0.74
C TYR A 158 15.29 -7.86 -1.71
N ILE A 159 16.58 -8.22 -1.72
CA ILE A 159 17.58 -7.61 -2.61
C ILE A 159 17.23 -7.86 -4.08
N LYS A 160 16.84 -9.08 -4.42
CA LYS A 160 16.37 -9.43 -5.76
C LYS A 160 15.18 -8.54 -6.19
N TYR A 161 14.22 -8.28 -5.29
CA TYR A 161 13.12 -7.38 -5.60
C TYR A 161 13.57 -5.93 -5.75
N THR A 162 14.55 -5.50 -4.96
CA THR A 162 15.15 -4.16 -5.13
C THR A 162 15.81 -4.03 -6.51
N ASP A 163 16.54 -5.05 -6.96
CA ASP A 163 17.12 -5.05 -8.32
C ASP A 163 16.04 -4.96 -9.41
N MET A 164 14.91 -5.67 -9.24
CA MET A 164 13.78 -5.60 -10.18
C MET A 164 13.14 -4.20 -10.21
N LEU A 165 13.15 -3.45 -9.10
CA LEU A 165 12.63 -2.08 -9.07
C LEU A 165 13.44 -1.13 -9.95
N TYR A 166 14.76 -1.32 -10.08
CA TYR A 166 15.56 -0.51 -11.00
C TYR A 166 15.09 -0.61 -12.44
N ASP A 167 14.70 -1.81 -12.89
CA ASP A 167 14.13 -2.01 -14.22
C ASP A 167 12.77 -1.30 -14.38
N LEU A 168 11.95 -1.27 -13.32
CA LEU A 168 10.67 -0.55 -13.31
C LEU A 168 10.87 0.97 -13.32
N ILE A 169 11.86 1.49 -12.60
CA ILE A 169 12.22 2.92 -12.60
C ILE A 169 12.58 3.39 -14.01
N ILE A 170 13.41 2.63 -14.74
CA ILE A 170 13.77 2.92 -16.14
C ILE A 170 12.51 2.96 -17.03
N ARG A 171 11.47 2.19 -16.70
CA ARG A 171 10.21 2.10 -17.43
C ARG A 171 9.17 3.14 -17.00
N GLY A 172 9.51 4.03 -16.06
CA GLY A 172 8.68 5.16 -15.64
C GLY A 172 7.97 5.01 -14.30
N PHE A 173 8.34 4.05 -13.46
CA PHE A 173 7.85 3.98 -12.08
C PHE A 173 8.50 5.06 -11.22
N SER A 174 7.69 5.70 -10.37
CA SER A 174 8.10 6.86 -9.57
C SER A 174 8.30 6.54 -8.08
N ALA A 175 7.65 5.52 -7.56
CA ALA A 175 7.76 5.11 -6.17
C ALA A 175 7.35 3.64 -5.97
N ALA A 176 7.88 3.03 -4.91
CA ALA A 176 7.49 1.70 -4.47
C ALA A 176 7.49 1.62 -2.94
N VAL A 177 6.55 0.88 -2.37
CA VAL A 177 6.43 0.64 -0.93
C VAL A 177 6.45 -0.86 -0.65
N TYR A 178 7.46 -1.29 0.13
CA TYR A 178 7.56 -2.69 0.52
C TYR A 178 6.55 -3.05 1.62
N THR A 179 5.85 -4.14 1.46
CA THR A 179 4.93 -4.72 2.45
C THR A 179 5.62 -5.88 3.19
N GLN A 180 5.95 -5.73 4.50
CA GLN A 180 5.67 -4.59 5.34
C GLN A 180 6.76 -4.36 6.41
N THR A 181 6.61 -3.33 7.23
CA THR A 181 7.66 -3.00 8.23
C THR A 181 7.72 -4.03 9.35
N THR A 182 6.57 -4.42 9.91
CA THR A 182 6.47 -5.41 11.01
C THR A 182 5.48 -6.48 10.65
N ASP A 183 5.66 -7.70 11.18
CA ASP A 183 4.58 -8.68 11.18
C ASP A 183 3.34 -8.08 11.87
N VAL A 184 2.16 -8.40 11.37
CA VAL A 184 0.87 -7.94 11.92
C VAL A 184 -0.05 -9.15 12.10
N GLU A 185 -0.37 -9.47 13.36
CA GLU A 185 -1.23 -10.61 13.70
C GLU A 185 -0.75 -11.92 13.04
N VAL A 186 -1.53 -12.48 12.14
CA VAL A 186 -1.23 -13.75 11.45
C VAL A 186 -0.36 -13.57 10.18
N GLU A 187 -0.11 -12.34 9.77
CA GLU A 187 0.69 -12.00 8.61
C GLU A 187 2.16 -11.85 8.99
N VAL A 188 3.01 -12.77 8.49
CA VAL A 188 4.42 -12.91 8.92
C VAL A 188 5.41 -12.46 7.84
N ASN A 189 5.14 -11.40 7.14
CA ASN A 189 5.95 -10.85 6.05
C ASN A 189 6.59 -9.49 6.36
N GLY A 190 6.64 -9.11 7.65
CA GLY A 190 7.35 -7.93 8.09
C GLY A 190 8.87 -8.05 7.98
N LEU A 191 9.56 -6.91 7.88
CA LEU A 191 11.02 -6.84 8.02
C LEU A 191 11.49 -7.08 9.45
N MET A 192 10.56 -6.99 10.41
CA MET A 192 10.77 -7.35 11.82
C MET A 192 9.54 -8.05 12.39
N THR A 193 9.73 -8.75 13.50
CA THR A 193 8.66 -9.46 14.19
C THR A 193 7.61 -8.50 14.78
N TYR A 194 6.37 -8.99 15.04
CA TYR A 194 5.25 -8.20 15.57
C TYR A 194 5.59 -7.50 16.90
N ASP A 195 6.42 -8.12 17.73
CA ASP A 195 6.87 -7.58 19.01
C ASP A 195 8.12 -6.67 18.87
N ARG A 196 8.59 -6.46 17.64
CA ARG A 196 9.73 -5.62 17.26
C ARG A 196 11.06 -6.00 17.89
N LYS A 197 11.19 -7.24 18.37
CA LYS A 197 12.42 -7.73 19.04
C LYS A 197 13.43 -8.33 18.09
N VAL A 198 13.00 -8.80 16.91
CA VAL A 198 13.88 -9.42 15.93
C VAL A 198 13.73 -8.73 14.59
N ILE A 199 14.84 -8.22 14.08
CA ILE A 199 14.95 -7.77 12.69
C ILE A 199 15.21 -9.01 11.83
N LYS A 200 14.35 -9.25 10.86
CA LYS A 200 14.30 -10.48 10.06
C LYS A 200 15.25 -10.47 8.87
N VAL A 201 15.85 -9.33 8.57
CA VAL A 201 16.76 -9.12 7.44
C VAL A 201 18.16 -8.75 7.90
N ASP A 202 19.15 -8.91 7.03
CA ASP A 202 20.49 -8.32 7.21
C ASP A 202 20.40 -6.81 6.88
N GLU A 203 20.36 -5.98 7.93
CA GLU A 203 20.19 -4.54 7.82
C GLU A 203 21.26 -3.86 6.94
N LYS A 204 22.51 -4.35 7.00
CA LYS A 204 23.60 -3.78 6.23
C LYS A 204 23.37 -4.01 4.74
N ARG A 205 23.06 -5.25 4.36
CA ARG A 205 22.80 -5.63 2.97
C ARG A 205 21.57 -4.93 2.40
N VAL A 206 20.49 -4.84 3.19
CA VAL A 206 19.26 -4.11 2.79
C VAL A 206 19.55 -2.62 2.60
N ARG A 207 20.34 -2.00 3.50
CA ARG A 207 20.76 -0.61 3.35
C ARG A 207 21.58 -0.37 2.10
N GLU A 208 22.52 -1.28 1.80
CA GLU A 208 23.35 -1.22 0.59
C GLU A 208 22.51 -1.37 -0.68
N ALA A 209 21.50 -2.23 -0.67
CA ALA A 209 20.59 -2.42 -1.80
C ALA A 209 19.67 -1.21 -2.06
N ASN A 210 19.30 -0.48 -1.01
CA ASN A 210 18.42 0.69 -1.10
C ASN A 210 19.19 2.02 -1.34
N ALA A 211 20.51 2.01 -1.45
CA ALA A 211 21.33 3.19 -1.66
C ALA A 211 21.53 3.52 -3.14
#